data_06bfb975fbec41f53f46f43003a0d9b3
#
_entry.id   06bfb975fbec41f53f46f43003a0d9b3
#
_cell.length_a   1.000
_cell.length_b   1.000
_cell.length_c   1.000
_cell.angle_alpha   90.00
_cell.angle_beta   90.00
_cell.angle_gamma   90.00
#
_symmetry.space_group_name_H-M   'P 1'
#
loop_
_entity.id
_entity.type
_entity.pdbx_description
1 polymer ?
#
loop_
_entity_poly.entity_id
_entity_poly.type
_entity_poly.pdbx_seq_one_letter_code
_entity_poly.pdbx_strand_id
1 'polypeptide(L)'
;NLINKDKKYIILNSKKILNLEKTKKFKDLIERRKKGEPIAYLINKKDFWKDEFFVNKSVLIPRPDTELIIEQVLKMYSKDSQLQFLDIGTGSGCILLSILKERPNFYGTGIDISKKSINVSKFNAKKLNLMNRVKFFHSSVDNFKIGKYDMIVSNPPYIELSNLKYLEKDVVN
;
A
#
# COMPACT_ATOMS: atom_id res chain seq x y z
N ASN A 1 -1.70 1.31 -16.66
CA ASN A 1 -2.38 1.77 -17.87
C ASN A 1 -1.37 1.93 -19.01
N LEU A 2 -1.29 0.96 -19.92
CA LEU A 2 -0.33 0.88 -21.03
C LEU A 2 -0.46 2.03 -22.04
N ILE A 3 -1.64 2.62 -22.14
CA ILE A 3 -1.94 3.65 -23.15
C ILE A 3 -2.18 5.04 -22.54
N ASN A 4 -2.10 5.14 -21.21
CA ASN A 4 -2.37 6.39 -20.45
C ASN A 4 -3.70 7.06 -20.84
N LYS A 5 -4.74 6.22 -21.06
CA LYS A 5 -6.08 6.67 -21.40
C LYS A 5 -7.10 6.05 -20.43
N ASP A 6 -8.21 6.73 -20.24
CA ASP A 6 -9.31 6.27 -19.41
C ASP A 6 -10.12 5.13 -20.09
N LYS A 7 -11.03 4.54 -19.33
CA LYS A 7 -11.92 3.47 -19.81
C LYS A 7 -12.81 3.95 -20.95
N LYS A 8 -13.29 5.19 -20.90
CA LYS A 8 -14.16 5.78 -21.94
C LYS A 8 -13.45 5.86 -23.27
N TYR A 9 -12.18 6.32 -23.27
CA TYR A 9 -11.37 6.33 -24.49
C TYR A 9 -11.18 4.93 -25.10
N ILE A 10 -10.94 3.91 -24.27
CA ILE A 10 -10.75 2.53 -24.73
C ILE A 10 -12.01 2.01 -25.42
N ILE A 11 -13.18 2.27 -24.84
CA ILE A 11 -14.48 1.86 -25.42
C ILE A 11 -14.73 2.54 -26.76
N LEU A 12 -14.55 3.87 -26.82
CA LEU A 12 -14.78 4.64 -28.04
C LEU A 12 -13.77 4.36 -29.17
N ASN A 13 -12.59 3.83 -28.83
CA ASN A 13 -11.52 3.52 -29.78
C ASN A 13 -11.19 2.01 -29.81
N SER A 14 -12.20 1.16 -29.63
CA SER A 14 -12.03 -0.30 -29.57
C SER A 14 -11.36 -0.92 -30.79
N LYS A 15 -11.51 -0.31 -31.98
CA LYS A 15 -10.89 -0.75 -33.25
C LYS A 15 -9.46 -0.23 -33.45
N LYS A 16 -8.94 0.63 -32.54
CA LYS A 16 -7.60 1.21 -32.70
C LYS A 16 -6.53 0.18 -32.42
N ILE A 17 -5.67 -0.06 -33.41
CA ILE A 17 -4.55 -1.00 -33.30
C ILE A 17 -3.45 -0.37 -32.42
N LEU A 18 -2.97 -1.12 -31.44
CA LEU A 18 -1.80 -0.74 -30.65
C LEU A 18 -0.52 -0.94 -31.46
N ASN A 19 0.48 -0.09 -31.22
CA ASN A 19 1.79 -0.32 -31.81
C ASN A 19 2.43 -1.61 -31.27
N LEU A 20 3.43 -2.10 -31.97
CA LEU A 20 4.06 -3.40 -31.69
C LEU A 20 4.62 -3.48 -30.26
N GLU A 21 5.27 -2.42 -29.77
CA GLU A 21 5.84 -2.36 -28.42
C GLU A 21 4.76 -2.49 -27.32
N LYS A 22 3.68 -1.71 -27.44
CA LYS A 22 2.55 -1.79 -26.50
C LYS A 22 1.85 -3.13 -26.54
N THR A 23 1.72 -3.71 -27.74
CA THR A 23 1.15 -5.05 -27.91
C THR A 23 2.00 -6.12 -27.23
N LYS A 24 3.34 -6.08 -27.39
CA LYS A 24 4.25 -7.00 -26.71
C LYS A 24 4.15 -6.88 -25.19
N LYS A 25 4.16 -5.64 -24.68
CA LYS A 25 4.03 -5.35 -23.25
C LYS A 25 2.68 -5.83 -22.67
N PHE A 26 1.60 -5.66 -23.44
CA PHE A 26 0.28 -6.16 -23.05
C PHE A 26 0.24 -7.69 -22.97
N LYS A 27 0.80 -8.38 -23.97
CA LYS A 27 0.89 -9.84 -23.98
C LYS A 27 1.69 -10.37 -22.78
N ASP A 28 2.83 -9.73 -22.43
CA ASP A 28 3.60 -10.09 -21.24
C ASP A 28 2.76 -9.98 -19.95
N LEU A 29 2.04 -8.87 -19.78
CA LEU A 29 1.16 -8.70 -18.61
C LEU A 29 0.07 -9.77 -18.54
N ILE A 30 -0.51 -10.17 -19.68
CA ILE A 30 -1.50 -11.26 -19.75
C ILE A 30 -0.88 -12.60 -19.36
N GLU A 31 0.31 -12.93 -19.86
CA GLU A 31 0.99 -14.17 -19.48
C GLU A 31 1.34 -14.22 -17.98
N ARG A 32 1.78 -13.10 -17.40
CA ARG A 32 2.00 -12.98 -15.97
C ARG A 32 0.70 -13.16 -15.18
N ARG A 33 -0.42 -12.55 -15.66
CA ARG A 33 -1.73 -12.73 -15.01
C ARG A 33 -2.22 -14.18 -15.09
N LYS A 34 -2.03 -14.87 -16.23
CA LYS A 34 -2.34 -16.30 -16.36
C LYS A 34 -1.58 -17.18 -15.36
N LYS A 35 -0.35 -16.77 -14.99
CA LYS A 35 0.44 -17.44 -13.97
C LYS A 35 -0.03 -17.11 -12.52
N GLY A 36 -1.10 -16.31 -12.35
CA GLY A 36 -1.68 -15.96 -11.07
C GLY A 36 -1.16 -14.65 -10.46
N GLU A 37 -0.30 -13.87 -11.18
CA GLU A 37 0.19 -12.61 -10.61
C GLU A 37 -0.95 -11.60 -10.41
N PRO A 38 -1.12 -11.01 -9.19
CA PRO A 38 -2.18 -10.06 -8.89
C PRO A 38 -2.13 -8.83 -9.81
N ILE A 39 -3.31 -8.34 -10.22
CA ILE A 39 -3.41 -7.15 -11.09
C ILE A 39 -2.70 -5.94 -10.45
N ALA A 40 -2.83 -5.77 -9.14
CA ALA A 40 -2.20 -4.67 -8.43
C ALA A 40 -0.67 -4.63 -8.62
N TYR A 41 -0.01 -5.79 -8.62
CA TYR A 41 1.43 -5.89 -8.89
C TYR A 41 1.77 -5.69 -10.37
N LEU A 42 0.91 -6.17 -11.28
CA LEU A 42 1.10 -5.97 -12.72
C LEU A 42 1.09 -4.50 -13.12
N ILE A 43 0.22 -3.71 -12.46
CA ILE A 43 0.08 -2.27 -12.73
C ILE A 43 0.83 -1.40 -11.72
N ASN A 44 1.41 -2.01 -10.68
CA ASN A 44 2.08 -1.35 -9.54
C ASN A 44 1.21 -0.32 -8.81
N LYS A 45 -0.08 -0.57 -8.70
CA LYS A 45 -1.06 0.36 -8.14
C LYS A 45 -2.16 -0.37 -7.39
N LYS A 46 -2.59 0.22 -6.29
CA LYS A 46 -3.75 -0.18 -5.52
C LYS A 46 -4.41 1.05 -4.91
N ASP A 47 -5.69 1.21 -5.16
CA ASP A 47 -6.50 2.21 -4.46
C ASP A 47 -6.76 1.71 -3.04
N PHE A 48 -6.58 2.60 -2.07
CA PHE A 48 -6.85 2.35 -0.67
C PHE A 48 -7.24 3.67 0.00
N TRP A 49 -8.33 3.67 0.74
CA TRP A 49 -8.95 4.87 1.30
C TRP A 49 -9.25 5.89 0.19
N LYS A 50 -8.65 7.04 0.21
CA LYS A 50 -8.84 8.12 -0.77
C LYS A 50 -7.67 8.30 -1.74
N ASP A 51 -6.70 7.39 -1.72
CA ASP A 51 -5.46 7.54 -2.46
C ASP A 51 -5.06 6.30 -3.24
N GLU A 52 -4.25 6.51 -4.27
CA GLU A 52 -3.59 5.46 -5.03
C GLU A 52 -2.18 5.20 -4.49
N PHE A 53 -1.93 3.99 -4.01
CA PHE A 53 -0.64 3.55 -3.50
C PHE A 53 0.14 2.76 -4.54
N PHE A 54 1.44 2.99 -4.61
CA PHE A 54 2.36 2.09 -5.31
C PHE A 54 2.51 0.80 -4.49
N VAL A 55 2.38 -0.33 -5.18
CA VAL A 55 2.58 -1.66 -4.60
C VAL A 55 3.37 -2.54 -5.54
N ASN A 56 4.15 -3.46 -4.99
CA ASN A 56 4.87 -4.51 -5.71
C ASN A 56 4.96 -5.76 -4.83
N LYS A 57 5.63 -6.79 -5.31
CA LYS A 57 5.80 -8.09 -4.59
C LYS A 57 6.49 -7.99 -3.22
N SER A 58 6.98 -6.82 -2.83
CA SER A 58 7.66 -6.62 -1.55
C SER A 58 6.70 -6.20 -0.43
N VAL A 59 5.44 -5.92 -0.73
CA VAL A 59 4.44 -5.46 0.23
C VAL A 59 3.12 -6.19 0.01
N LEU A 60 2.38 -6.42 1.09
CA LEU A 60 1.01 -6.90 1.00
C LEU A 60 0.15 -5.88 0.23
N ILE A 61 -0.70 -6.38 -0.67
CA ILE A 61 -1.70 -5.54 -1.35
C ILE A 61 -2.71 -5.06 -0.29
N PRO A 62 -2.89 -3.73 -0.12
CA PRO A 62 -3.87 -3.19 0.82
C PRO A 62 -5.26 -3.79 0.62
N ARG A 63 -5.88 -4.24 1.71
CA ARG A 63 -7.21 -4.84 1.69
C ARG A 63 -8.26 -3.83 2.14
N PRO A 64 -9.49 -3.86 1.58
CA PRO A 64 -10.57 -2.93 1.98
C PRO A 64 -10.87 -2.99 3.48
N ASP A 65 -10.89 -4.17 4.08
CA ASP A 65 -11.18 -4.34 5.51
C ASP A 65 -10.19 -3.61 6.42
N THR A 66 -8.97 -3.35 5.92
CA THR A 66 -7.95 -2.59 6.65
C THR A 66 -8.33 -1.10 6.79
N GLU A 67 -9.24 -0.59 5.97
CA GLU A 67 -9.75 0.78 6.06
C GLU A 67 -10.51 1.04 7.36
N LEU A 68 -11.05 -0.02 8.00
CA LEU A 68 -11.69 0.08 9.32
C LEU A 68 -10.74 0.64 10.39
N ILE A 69 -9.44 0.37 10.30
CA ILE A 69 -8.45 0.94 11.23
C ILE A 69 -8.45 2.46 11.12
N ILE A 70 -8.47 2.99 9.89
CA ILE A 70 -8.50 4.43 9.65
C ILE A 70 -9.80 5.02 10.21
N GLU A 71 -10.96 4.41 9.91
CA GLU A 71 -12.24 4.87 10.43
C GLU A 71 -12.26 4.96 11.96
N GLN A 72 -11.72 3.95 12.66
CA GLN A 72 -11.64 3.96 14.12
C GLN A 72 -10.75 5.09 14.63
N VAL A 73 -9.57 5.28 14.05
CA VAL A 73 -8.68 6.40 14.41
C VAL A 73 -9.37 7.74 14.20
N LEU A 74 -10.10 7.91 13.09
CA LEU A 74 -10.80 9.15 12.80
C LEU A 74 -11.98 9.42 13.74
N LYS A 75 -12.61 8.38 14.28
CA LYS A 75 -13.65 8.49 15.32
C LYS A 75 -13.07 8.85 16.71
N MET A 76 -11.90 8.29 17.03
CA MET A 76 -11.27 8.47 18.35
C MET A 76 -10.62 9.86 18.51
N TYR A 77 -10.13 10.45 17.44
CA TYR A 77 -9.35 11.67 17.47
C TYR A 77 -9.91 12.75 16.55
N SER A 78 -10.05 13.96 17.04
CA SER A 78 -10.50 15.11 16.23
C SER A 78 -9.42 15.57 15.24
N LYS A 79 -9.79 16.46 14.31
CA LYS A 79 -8.83 17.05 13.36
C LYS A 79 -7.76 17.91 14.04
N ASP A 80 -8.10 18.50 15.18
CA ASP A 80 -7.21 19.41 15.91
C ASP A 80 -6.26 18.67 16.87
N SER A 81 -6.49 17.38 17.09
CA SER A 81 -5.62 16.54 17.91
C SER A 81 -4.19 16.52 17.35
N GLN A 82 -3.21 16.50 18.26
CA GLN A 82 -1.79 16.35 17.93
C GLN A 82 -1.30 15.05 18.53
N LEU A 83 -0.81 14.14 17.68
CA LEU A 83 -0.35 12.83 18.10
C LEU A 83 0.93 12.42 17.36
N GLN A 84 1.73 11.64 18.09
CA GLN A 84 2.76 10.79 17.48
C GLN A 84 2.30 9.34 17.52
N PHE A 85 2.29 8.67 16.37
CA PHE A 85 1.85 7.28 16.32
C PHE A 85 2.81 6.37 15.55
N LEU A 86 2.76 5.09 15.93
CA LEU A 86 3.59 4.03 15.36
C LEU A 86 2.73 3.08 14.54
N ASP A 87 3.15 2.79 13.32
CA ASP A 87 2.58 1.75 12.46
C ASP A 87 3.56 0.58 12.36
N ILE A 88 3.19 -0.55 12.97
CA ILE A 88 4.02 -1.77 13.02
C ILE A 88 3.67 -2.67 11.84
N GLY A 89 4.67 -3.04 11.03
CA GLY A 89 4.47 -3.76 9.79
C GLY A 89 3.89 -2.86 8.70
N THR A 90 4.43 -1.66 8.54
CA THR A 90 3.85 -0.59 7.71
C THR A 90 3.64 -0.96 6.23
N GLY A 91 4.37 -1.94 5.70
CA GLY A 91 4.22 -2.44 4.35
C GLY A 91 4.32 -1.36 3.28
N SER A 92 3.22 -1.09 2.58
CA SER A 92 3.13 0.00 1.60
C SER A 92 3.01 1.39 2.23
N GLY A 93 2.82 1.49 3.54
CA GLY A 93 2.51 2.71 4.26
C GLY A 93 1.04 3.13 4.19
N CYS A 94 0.16 2.29 3.66
CA CYS A 94 -1.22 2.69 3.36
C CYS A 94 -2.01 3.14 4.60
N ILE A 95 -1.90 2.45 5.74
CA ILE A 95 -2.56 2.87 7.00
C ILE A 95 -1.96 4.19 7.49
N LEU A 96 -0.64 4.19 7.68
CA LEU A 96 0.11 5.33 8.20
C LEU A 96 -0.15 6.61 7.40
N LEU A 97 -0.01 6.55 6.09
CA LEU A 97 -0.09 7.72 5.22
C LEU A 97 -1.54 8.21 5.06
N SER A 98 -2.52 7.30 5.04
CA SER A 98 -3.95 7.68 4.99
C SER A 98 -4.37 8.40 6.28
N ILE A 99 -3.95 7.93 7.45
CA ILE A 99 -4.20 8.62 8.72
C ILE A 99 -3.55 10.01 8.72
N LEU A 100 -2.31 10.13 8.28
CA LEU A 100 -1.62 11.42 8.21
C LEU A 100 -2.29 12.42 7.26
N LYS A 101 -2.90 11.96 6.18
CA LYS A 101 -3.68 12.83 5.29
C LYS A 101 -4.94 13.38 5.93
N GLU A 102 -5.65 12.55 6.69
CA GLU A 102 -6.89 12.93 7.37
C GLU A 102 -6.63 13.78 8.65
N ARG A 103 -5.43 13.72 9.21
CA ARG A 103 -5.03 14.37 10.46
C ARG A 103 -3.77 15.21 10.25
N PRO A 104 -3.90 16.50 9.91
CA PRO A 104 -2.78 17.36 9.52
C PRO A 104 -1.74 17.57 10.62
N ASN A 105 -2.16 17.48 11.90
CA ASN A 105 -1.30 17.69 13.06
C ASN A 105 -0.68 16.39 13.63
N PHE A 106 -0.91 15.24 12.97
CA PHE A 106 -0.30 13.98 13.37
C PHE A 106 1.09 13.82 12.76
N TYR A 107 1.96 13.16 13.51
CA TYR A 107 3.26 12.67 13.07
C TYR A 107 3.31 11.16 13.20
N GLY A 108 3.85 10.48 12.22
CA GLY A 108 3.85 9.04 12.18
C GLY A 108 5.24 8.44 12.04
N THR A 109 5.39 7.25 12.60
CA THR A 109 6.56 6.41 12.40
C THR A 109 6.11 5.06 11.87
N GLY A 110 6.68 4.61 10.76
CA GLY A 110 6.44 3.27 10.21
C GLY A 110 7.66 2.39 10.43
N ILE A 111 7.45 1.18 10.94
CA ILE A 111 8.49 0.16 11.02
C ILE A 111 8.10 -1.08 10.22
N ASP A 112 9.09 -1.75 9.65
CA ASP A 112 8.92 -3.02 8.94
C ASP A 112 10.21 -3.82 9.00
N ILE A 113 10.10 -5.15 9.08
CA ILE A 113 11.24 -6.08 9.05
C ILE A 113 11.84 -6.22 7.65
N SER A 114 11.13 -5.75 6.63
CA SER A 114 11.56 -5.77 5.23
C SER A 114 12.06 -4.39 4.80
N LYS A 115 13.35 -4.28 4.51
CA LYS A 115 13.93 -3.07 3.92
C LYS A 115 13.26 -2.70 2.59
N LYS A 116 12.78 -3.70 1.84
CA LYS A 116 12.07 -3.48 0.56
C LYS A 116 10.71 -2.83 0.81
N SER A 117 9.97 -3.24 1.85
CA SER A 117 8.73 -2.61 2.26
C SER A 117 8.95 -1.14 2.67
N ILE A 118 9.99 -0.87 3.46
CA ILE A 118 10.37 0.51 3.84
C ILE A 118 10.64 1.39 2.60
N ASN A 119 11.26 0.84 1.56
CA ASN A 119 11.47 1.60 0.33
C ASN A 119 10.16 1.93 -0.39
N VAL A 120 9.19 1.00 -0.38
CA VAL A 120 7.85 1.21 -0.96
C VAL A 120 7.10 2.27 -0.16
N SER A 121 7.09 2.19 1.18
CA SER A 121 6.41 3.17 2.02
C SER A 121 7.00 4.58 1.88
N LYS A 122 8.33 4.71 1.80
CA LYS A 122 9.01 5.98 1.50
C LYS A 122 8.63 6.55 0.13
N PHE A 123 8.54 5.68 -0.89
CA PHE A 123 8.09 6.10 -2.22
C PHE A 123 6.66 6.66 -2.18
N ASN A 124 5.74 5.98 -1.48
CA ASN A 124 4.37 6.44 -1.31
C ASN A 124 4.28 7.73 -0.49
N ALA A 125 5.05 7.85 0.59
CA ALA A 125 5.11 9.08 1.38
C ALA A 125 5.59 10.28 0.55
N LYS A 126 6.57 10.09 -0.32
CA LYS A 126 7.03 11.12 -1.26
C LYS A 126 5.94 11.47 -2.27
N LYS A 127 5.29 10.47 -2.87
CA LYS A 127 4.18 10.65 -3.83
C LYS A 127 3.02 11.46 -3.22
N LEU A 128 2.74 11.25 -1.93
CA LEU A 128 1.66 11.92 -1.19
C LEU A 128 2.09 13.22 -0.46
N ASN A 129 3.33 13.67 -0.64
CA ASN A 129 3.90 14.87 0.00
C ASN A 129 3.87 14.84 1.54
N LEU A 130 4.11 13.66 2.15
CA LEU A 130 4.04 13.46 3.60
C LEU A 130 5.41 13.24 4.26
N MET A 131 6.51 13.34 3.52
CA MET A 131 7.86 13.07 4.02
C MET A 131 8.28 13.91 5.23
N ASN A 132 7.71 15.10 5.39
CA ASN A 132 7.97 16.00 6.52
C ASN A 132 7.27 15.62 7.83
N ARG A 133 6.30 14.70 7.77
CA ARG A 133 5.50 14.25 8.92
C ARG A 133 5.65 12.77 9.23
N VAL A 134 6.55 12.06 8.53
CA VAL A 134 6.72 10.62 8.68
C VAL A 134 8.18 10.22 8.78
N LYS A 135 8.46 9.23 9.63
CA LYS A 135 9.77 8.55 9.69
C LYS A 135 9.59 7.07 9.42
N PHE A 136 10.57 6.46 8.77
CA PHE A 136 10.54 5.02 8.47
C PHE A 136 11.83 4.34 8.94
N PHE A 137 11.68 3.21 9.64
CA PHE A 137 12.80 2.42 10.14
C PHE A 137 12.67 0.95 9.72
N HIS A 138 13.78 0.39 9.28
CA HIS A 138 13.92 -1.04 9.06
C HIS A 138 14.22 -1.70 10.41
N SER A 139 13.21 -2.24 11.07
CA SER A 139 13.33 -2.85 12.40
C SER A 139 12.17 -3.82 12.67
N SER A 140 12.42 -4.81 13.52
CA SER A 140 11.34 -5.56 14.19
C SER A 140 10.79 -4.74 15.35
N VAL A 141 9.59 -5.10 15.84
CA VAL A 141 8.98 -4.47 17.01
C VAL A 141 9.84 -4.65 18.27
N ASP A 142 10.46 -5.84 18.44
CA ASP A 142 11.27 -6.16 19.61
C ASP A 142 12.55 -5.33 19.69
N ASN A 143 13.13 -4.98 18.55
CA ASN A 143 14.36 -4.21 18.43
C ASN A 143 14.14 -2.70 18.34
N PHE A 144 12.90 -2.26 18.11
CA PHE A 144 12.59 -0.86 17.96
C PHE A 144 12.40 -0.18 19.32
N LYS A 145 13.34 0.69 19.69
CA LYS A 145 13.37 1.36 21.01
C LYS A 145 13.33 2.88 20.90
N ILE A 146 12.93 3.41 19.73
CA ILE A 146 13.00 4.85 19.47
C ILE A 146 11.64 5.50 19.62
N GLY A 147 11.59 6.57 20.43
CA GLY A 147 10.41 7.42 20.57
C GLY A 147 9.43 6.98 21.65
N LYS A 148 8.44 7.84 21.88
CA LYS A 148 7.22 7.57 22.65
C LYS A 148 6.05 7.87 21.73
N TYR A 149 5.02 7.07 21.82
CA TYR A 149 3.87 7.13 20.91
C TYR A 149 2.57 7.18 21.70
N ASP A 150 1.66 8.04 21.26
CA ASP A 150 0.33 8.19 21.84
C ASP A 150 -0.62 7.09 21.33
N MET A 151 -0.32 6.54 20.14
CA MET A 151 -1.12 5.49 19.51
C MET A 151 -0.21 4.53 18.75
N ILE A 152 -0.58 3.26 18.76
CA ILE A 152 0.04 2.22 17.93
C ILE A 152 -1.06 1.62 17.06
N VAL A 153 -0.77 1.47 15.77
CA VAL A 153 -1.59 0.73 14.81
C VAL A 153 -0.78 -0.42 14.22
N SER A 154 -1.45 -1.51 13.88
CA SER A 154 -0.82 -2.64 13.21
C SER A 154 -1.87 -3.46 12.48
N ASN A 155 -1.51 -3.96 11.30
CA ASN A 155 -2.25 -5.02 10.60
C ASN A 155 -1.29 -6.18 10.33
N PRO A 156 -0.93 -6.97 11.36
CA PRO A 156 0.06 -8.04 11.21
C PRO A 156 -0.54 -9.21 10.40
N PRO A 157 0.31 -10.06 9.79
CA PRO A 157 -0.15 -11.33 9.25
C PRO A 157 -0.66 -12.22 10.40
N TYR A 158 -1.91 -12.68 10.30
CA TYR A 158 -2.57 -13.52 11.30
C TYR A 158 -2.91 -14.92 10.78
N ILE A 159 -2.35 -15.28 9.63
CA ILE A 159 -2.53 -16.59 9.03
C ILE A 159 -1.33 -17.45 9.41
N GLU A 160 -1.60 -18.58 10.06
CA GLU A 160 -0.56 -19.55 10.37
C GLU A 160 0.11 -20.08 9.09
N LEU A 161 1.44 -20.25 9.14
CA LEU A 161 2.23 -20.78 8.02
C LEU A 161 1.70 -22.11 7.48
N SER A 162 1.15 -22.95 8.36
CA SER A 162 0.51 -24.22 8.03
C SER A 162 -0.72 -24.07 7.12
N ASN A 163 -1.42 -22.94 7.21
CA ASN A 163 -2.65 -22.66 6.49
C ASN A 163 -2.43 -21.92 5.17
N LEU A 164 -1.21 -21.46 4.89
CA LEU A 164 -0.88 -20.72 3.66
C LEU A 164 -1.18 -21.53 2.38
N LYS A 165 -1.03 -22.84 2.41
CA LYS A 165 -1.29 -23.73 1.25
C LYS A 165 -2.77 -23.83 0.84
N TYR A 166 -3.69 -23.41 1.71
CA TYR A 166 -5.14 -23.42 1.44
C TYR A 166 -5.68 -22.07 0.97
N LEU A 167 -4.83 -21.06 0.92
CA LEU A 167 -5.22 -19.71 0.52
C LEU A 167 -5.21 -19.54 -0.99
N GLU A 168 -6.09 -18.69 -1.49
CA GLU A 168 -6.05 -18.25 -2.88
C GLU A 168 -4.69 -17.61 -3.21
N LYS A 169 -4.24 -17.75 -4.46
CA LYS A 169 -2.93 -17.23 -4.91
C LYS A 169 -2.76 -15.72 -4.68
N ASP A 170 -3.85 -14.97 -4.63
CA ASP A 170 -3.84 -13.53 -4.36
C ASP A 170 -3.57 -13.18 -2.88
N VAL A 171 -3.57 -14.17 -1.98
CA VAL A 171 -3.35 -14.01 -0.52
C VAL A 171 -1.95 -14.47 -0.10
N VAL A 172 -1.35 -15.41 -0.84
CA VAL A 172 -0.07 -16.08 -0.51
C VAL A 172 1.16 -15.27 -0.95
N ASN A 173 0.98 -14.25 -1.78
CA ASN A 173 2.09 -13.42 -2.31
C ASN A 173 2.28 -12.13 -1.53
#